data_538804db1c43c43df4b17862ebbe1a14
#
_entry.id   538804db1c43c43df4b17862ebbe1a14
#
_cell.length_a   1.000
_cell.length_b   1.000
_cell.length_c   1.000
_cell.angle_alpha   90.00
_cell.angle_beta   90.00
_cell.angle_gamma   90.00
#
_symmetry.space_group_name_H-M   'P 1'
#
loop_
_entity.id
_entity.type
_entity.pdbx_description
1 polymer ?
#
loop_
_entity_poly.entity_id
_entity_poly.type
_entity_poly.pdbx_seq_one_letter_code
_entity_poly.pdbx_strand_id
1 'polypeptide(L)'
;LGFLNASMSGATSRFLTFELGRGDKKRLENTFSSAMIVHMGIAAVVLVLAETVGLWFLCHKLVIPPERMTAAHWVYQLSILSSMLAITQVPYNATIIAHENMNVYAYVEILNSVLKLLIVYLLTIGDFDKLILYAVLILAVSVTVMMTYRIYCVRHYSEAHFHWVWDKTHLKPLLSFSGWDLYGNMSVMVRQQGINFLINMFFGVVFNAASSIATTVNGMVTGFAYNLIQAFRPAIIKEYAAGNIKEMEIMIGNAAKYTVLLFGCMLPPLIFELPFVMELWLGNVPEKAVDFCRLLLIASLFNL
;
A
#
# COMPACT_ATOMS: atom_id res chain seq x y z
N LEU A 1 -3.11 8.95 -2.39
CA LEU A 1 -3.68 8.32 -1.18
C LEU A 1 -2.97 7.01 -0.80
N GLY A 2 -2.43 6.23 -1.76
CA GLY A 2 -1.78 4.96 -1.47
C GLY A 2 -0.62 5.04 -0.47
N PHE A 3 0.21 6.06 -0.55
CA PHE A 3 1.33 6.27 0.38
C PHE A 3 0.87 6.61 1.81
N LEU A 4 -0.24 7.36 1.96
CA LEU A 4 -0.87 7.62 3.25
C LEU A 4 -1.32 6.33 3.92
N ASN A 5 -2.02 5.47 3.15
CA ASN A 5 -2.48 4.17 3.65
C ASN A 5 -1.32 3.26 4.06
N ALA A 6 -0.24 3.21 3.28
CA ALA A 6 0.93 2.39 3.58
C ALA A 6 1.63 2.85 4.88
N SER A 7 1.86 4.16 5.02
CA SER A 7 2.46 4.75 6.21
C SER A 7 1.63 4.47 7.48
N MET A 8 0.34 4.73 7.40
CA MET A 8 -0.55 4.53 8.54
C MET A 8 -0.78 3.06 8.88
N SER A 9 -0.81 2.17 7.88
CA SER A 9 -0.87 0.72 8.09
C SER A 9 0.36 0.23 8.85
N GLY A 10 1.55 0.69 8.46
CA GLY A 10 2.80 0.39 9.15
C GLY A 10 2.81 0.83 10.61
N ALA A 11 2.39 2.06 10.88
CA ALA A 11 2.26 2.59 12.23
C ALA A 11 1.26 1.78 13.07
N THR A 12 0.05 1.59 12.56
CA THR A 12 -1.03 0.88 13.27
C THR A 12 -0.64 -0.57 13.57
N SER A 13 -0.10 -1.30 12.58
CA SER A 13 0.39 -2.66 12.77
C SER A 13 1.46 -2.75 13.84
N ARG A 14 2.42 -1.82 13.86
CA ARG A 14 3.48 -1.77 14.87
C ARG A 14 2.91 -1.62 16.29
N PHE A 15 2.00 -0.68 16.50
CA PHE A 15 1.44 -0.45 17.84
C PHE A 15 0.58 -1.63 18.31
N LEU A 16 -0.25 -2.21 17.43
CA LEU A 16 -1.04 -3.40 17.74
C LEU A 16 -0.14 -4.59 18.09
N THR A 17 0.89 -4.85 17.27
CA THR A 17 1.83 -5.94 17.52
C THR A 17 2.58 -5.76 18.84
N PHE A 18 2.97 -4.52 19.18
CA PHE A 18 3.65 -4.21 20.41
C PHE A 18 2.77 -4.50 21.64
N GLU A 19 1.50 -4.09 21.62
CA GLU A 19 0.58 -4.37 22.73
C GLU A 19 0.22 -5.86 22.81
N LEU A 20 0.17 -6.57 21.67
CA LEU A 20 0.04 -8.03 21.65
C LEU A 20 1.23 -8.71 22.34
N GLY A 21 2.46 -8.28 22.06
CA GLY A 21 3.67 -8.80 22.70
C GLY A 21 3.71 -8.54 24.22
N ARG A 22 3.11 -7.45 24.69
CA ARG A 22 2.93 -7.14 26.11
C ARG A 22 1.86 -7.98 26.82
N GLY A 23 0.91 -8.53 26.07
CA GLY A 23 -0.20 -9.32 26.60
C GLY A 23 -1.29 -8.50 27.31
N ASP A 24 -1.29 -7.17 27.20
CA ASP A 24 -2.30 -6.29 27.81
C ASP A 24 -3.50 -6.11 26.87
N LYS A 25 -4.52 -6.95 27.06
CA LYS A 25 -5.73 -6.94 26.24
C LYS A 25 -6.45 -5.59 26.22
N LYS A 26 -6.56 -4.92 27.36
CA LYS A 26 -7.26 -3.65 27.47
C LYS A 26 -6.55 -2.54 26.71
N ARG A 27 -5.22 -2.52 26.75
CA ARG A 27 -4.42 -1.59 25.97
C ARG A 27 -4.51 -1.89 24.47
N LEU A 28 -4.54 -3.16 24.08
CA LEU A 28 -4.72 -3.58 22.70
C LEU A 28 -6.04 -3.10 22.13
N GLU A 29 -7.17 -3.29 22.86
CA GLU A 29 -8.50 -2.78 22.48
C GLU A 29 -8.51 -1.24 22.34
N ASN A 30 -7.89 -0.54 23.29
CA ASN A 30 -7.76 0.91 23.25
C ASN A 30 -6.91 1.37 22.06
N THR A 31 -5.83 0.66 21.76
CA THR A 31 -4.95 0.96 20.63
C THR A 31 -5.69 0.79 19.29
N PHE A 32 -6.44 -0.31 19.12
CA PHE A 32 -7.28 -0.52 17.95
C PHE A 32 -8.32 0.59 17.79
N SER A 33 -9.05 0.91 18.86
CA SER A 33 -10.08 1.96 18.86
C SER A 33 -9.49 3.34 18.57
N SER A 34 -8.33 3.65 19.15
CA SER A 34 -7.59 4.90 18.89
C SER A 34 -7.12 4.98 17.43
N ALA A 35 -6.61 3.87 16.86
CA ALA A 35 -6.24 3.81 15.47
C ALA A 35 -7.46 4.04 14.56
N MET A 36 -8.60 3.43 14.88
CA MET A 36 -9.85 3.64 14.14
C MET A 36 -10.29 5.11 14.16
N ILE A 37 -10.25 5.77 15.32
CA ILE A 37 -10.58 7.20 15.45
C ILE A 37 -9.65 8.06 14.59
N VAL A 38 -8.35 7.80 14.61
CA VAL A 38 -7.38 8.51 13.77
C VAL A 38 -7.69 8.33 12.28
N HIS A 39 -7.95 7.09 11.84
CA HIS A 39 -8.28 6.82 10.44
C HIS A 39 -9.62 7.45 10.01
N MET A 40 -10.63 7.45 10.89
CA MET A 40 -11.88 8.16 10.63
C MET A 40 -11.67 9.68 10.53
N GLY A 41 -10.83 10.25 11.40
CA GLY A 41 -10.45 11.67 11.33
C GLY A 41 -9.76 12.02 10.02
N ILE A 42 -8.82 11.18 9.57
CA ILE A 42 -8.13 11.37 8.28
C ILE A 42 -9.10 11.21 7.11
N ALA A 43 -9.98 10.20 7.14
CA ALA A 43 -11.01 10.05 6.12
C ALA A 43 -11.92 11.29 6.02
N ALA A 44 -12.29 11.88 7.17
CA ALA A 44 -13.06 13.13 7.20
C ALA A 44 -12.27 14.31 6.60
N VAL A 45 -10.99 14.46 6.93
CA VAL A 45 -10.13 15.52 6.32
C VAL A 45 -10.00 15.32 4.82
N VAL A 46 -9.76 14.08 4.37
CA VAL A 46 -9.69 13.74 2.93
C VAL A 46 -11.01 14.06 2.24
N LEU A 47 -12.15 13.74 2.85
CA LEU A 47 -13.48 14.06 2.33
C LEU A 47 -13.64 15.57 2.15
N VAL A 48 -13.35 16.37 3.19
CA VAL A 48 -13.47 17.83 3.13
C VAL A 48 -12.57 18.41 2.04
N LEU A 49 -11.31 17.97 1.95
CA LEU A 49 -10.40 18.44 0.90
C LEU A 49 -10.86 18.01 -0.50
N ALA A 50 -11.38 16.81 -0.65
CA ALA A 50 -11.91 16.33 -1.91
C ALA A 50 -13.14 17.15 -2.32
N GLU A 51 -14.12 17.33 -1.44
CA GLU A 51 -15.35 18.08 -1.76
C GLU A 51 -15.14 19.60 -1.94
N THR A 52 -14.06 20.15 -1.42
CA THR A 52 -13.74 21.57 -1.59
C THR A 52 -12.74 21.77 -2.73
N VAL A 53 -11.46 21.51 -2.45
CA VAL A 53 -10.37 21.79 -3.39
C VAL A 53 -10.43 20.86 -4.60
N GLY A 54 -10.71 19.59 -4.38
CA GLY A 54 -10.73 18.60 -5.45
C GLY A 54 -11.91 18.80 -6.41
N LEU A 55 -13.10 19.09 -5.88
CA LEU A 55 -14.28 19.40 -6.70
C LEU A 55 -14.10 20.70 -7.47
N TRP A 56 -13.54 21.74 -6.84
CA TRP A 56 -13.18 22.97 -7.52
C TRP A 56 -12.20 22.72 -8.68
N PHE A 57 -11.19 21.88 -8.45
CA PHE A 57 -10.23 21.53 -9.48
C PHE A 57 -10.86 20.74 -10.64
N LEU A 58 -11.75 19.79 -10.33
CA LEU A 58 -12.51 19.03 -11.32
C LEU A 58 -13.34 19.95 -12.23
N CYS A 59 -14.04 20.93 -11.63
CA CYS A 59 -14.96 21.79 -12.37
C CYS A 59 -14.26 22.93 -13.13
N HIS A 60 -13.09 23.42 -12.67
CA HIS A 60 -12.49 24.67 -13.19
C HIS A 60 -11.15 24.48 -13.86
N LYS A 61 -10.42 23.40 -13.58
CA LYS A 61 -9.06 23.21 -14.07
C LYS A 61 -8.90 22.05 -15.03
N LEU A 62 -9.73 21.00 -14.90
CA LEU A 62 -9.67 19.87 -15.83
C LEU A 62 -10.43 20.19 -17.11
N VAL A 63 -9.81 19.86 -18.24
CA VAL A 63 -10.42 19.99 -19.56
C VAL A 63 -11.21 18.72 -19.83
N ILE A 64 -12.49 18.73 -19.47
CA ILE A 64 -13.41 17.59 -19.66
C ILE A 64 -14.47 18.02 -20.67
N PRO A 65 -14.76 17.21 -21.72
CA PRO A 65 -15.87 17.50 -22.65
C PRO A 65 -17.18 17.65 -21.89
N PRO A 66 -18.04 18.66 -22.22
CA PRO A 66 -19.30 18.92 -21.51
C PRO A 66 -20.21 17.70 -21.40
N GLU A 67 -20.24 16.86 -22.43
CA GLU A 67 -21.02 15.62 -22.49
C GLU A 67 -20.58 14.58 -21.47
N ARG A 68 -19.30 14.64 -21.05
CA ARG A 68 -18.69 13.70 -20.09
C ARG A 68 -18.61 14.23 -18.66
N MET A 69 -19.02 15.48 -18.42
CA MET A 69 -18.92 16.09 -17.10
C MET A 69 -19.74 15.34 -16.05
N THR A 70 -20.93 14.88 -16.39
CA THR A 70 -21.78 14.07 -15.50
C THR A 70 -21.09 12.76 -15.12
N ALA A 71 -20.50 12.06 -16.09
CA ALA A 71 -19.74 10.83 -15.83
C ALA A 71 -18.52 11.10 -14.94
N ALA A 72 -17.79 12.20 -15.19
CA ALA A 72 -16.64 12.60 -14.38
C ALA A 72 -17.05 12.88 -12.91
N HIS A 73 -18.18 13.54 -12.67
CA HIS A 73 -18.71 13.75 -11.31
C HIS A 73 -19.04 12.44 -10.61
N TRP A 74 -19.73 11.51 -11.28
CA TRP A 74 -20.03 10.20 -10.70
C TRP A 74 -18.75 9.44 -10.34
N VAL A 75 -17.79 9.36 -11.25
CA VAL A 75 -16.50 8.69 -11.00
C VAL A 75 -15.76 9.34 -9.84
N TYR A 76 -15.78 10.66 -9.78
CA TYR A 76 -15.13 11.42 -8.72
C TYR A 76 -15.73 11.08 -7.35
N GLN A 77 -17.05 11.16 -7.21
CA GLN A 77 -17.74 10.85 -5.94
C GLN A 77 -17.54 9.39 -5.50
N LEU A 78 -17.68 8.45 -6.43
CA LEU A 78 -17.47 7.02 -6.15
C LEU A 78 -16.00 6.74 -5.76
N SER A 79 -15.03 7.46 -6.35
CA SER A 79 -13.62 7.35 -5.99
C SER A 79 -13.32 7.90 -4.59
N ILE A 80 -13.95 9.00 -4.19
CA ILE A 80 -13.85 9.53 -2.82
C ILE A 80 -14.39 8.50 -1.83
N LEU A 81 -15.56 7.95 -2.08
CA LEU A 81 -16.19 6.94 -1.22
C LEU A 81 -15.30 5.68 -1.10
N SER A 82 -14.78 5.18 -2.22
CA SER A 82 -13.82 4.06 -2.23
C SER A 82 -12.56 4.36 -1.42
N SER A 83 -12.05 5.60 -1.50
CA SER A 83 -10.89 6.03 -0.73
C SER A 83 -11.16 6.09 0.77
N MET A 84 -12.33 6.56 1.18
CA MET A 84 -12.75 6.57 2.58
C MET A 84 -12.85 5.15 3.14
N LEU A 85 -13.44 4.22 2.37
CA LEU A 85 -13.51 2.81 2.74
C LEU A 85 -12.11 2.21 2.91
N ALA A 86 -11.19 2.49 1.98
CA ALA A 86 -9.81 2.03 2.05
C ALA A 86 -9.06 2.56 3.28
N ILE A 87 -9.25 3.84 3.66
CA ILE A 87 -8.64 4.42 4.86
C ILE A 87 -9.19 3.76 6.13
N THR A 88 -10.50 3.58 6.24
CA THR A 88 -11.14 2.99 7.43
C THR A 88 -10.93 1.48 7.55
N GLN A 89 -10.49 0.80 6.49
CA GLN A 89 -10.13 -0.61 6.49
C GLN A 89 -8.75 -0.86 7.13
N VAL A 90 -7.85 0.13 7.13
CA VAL A 90 -6.44 -0.04 7.56
C VAL A 90 -6.29 -0.67 8.95
N PRO A 91 -7.05 -0.29 10.01
CA PRO A 91 -6.91 -0.91 11.32
C PRO A 91 -7.23 -2.41 11.33
N TYR A 92 -8.22 -2.85 10.54
CA TYR A 92 -8.57 -4.28 10.43
C TYR A 92 -7.47 -5.08 9.74
N ASN A 93 -6.92 -4.54 8.66
CA ASN A 93 -5.78 -5.16 7.97
C ASN A 93 -4.55 -5.24 8.89
N ALA A 94 -4.25 -4.15 9.59
CA ALA A 94 -3.16 -4.09 10.57
C ALA A 94 -3.32 -5.12 11.71
N THR A 95 -4.56 -5.40 12.14
CA THR A 95 -4.85 -6.43 13.15
C THR A 95 -4.50 -7.84 12.65
N ILE A 96 -4.89 -8.19 11.43
CA ILE A 96 -4.56 -9.50 10.83
C ILE A 96 -3.04 -9.67 10.73
N ILE A 97 -2.33 -8.64 10.29
CA ILE A 97 -0.86 -8.64 10.20
C ILE A 97 -0.24 -8.77 11.60
N ALA A 98 -0.75 -8.04 12.59
CA ALA A 98 -0.25 -8.09 13.97
C ALA A 98 -0.40 -9.48 14.61
N HIS A 99 -1.46 -10.21 14.26
CA HIS A 99 -1.68 -11.61 14.65
C HIS A 99 -0.94 -12.62 13.77
N GLU A 100 -0.11 -12.18 12.82
CA GLU A 100 0.68 -13.04 11.92
C GLU A 100 -0.18 -13.95 11.02
N ASN A 101 -1.47 -13.65 10.85
CA ASN A 101 -2.37 -14.43 10.02
C ASN A 101 -2.22 -14.09 8.52
N MET A 102 -0.99 -14.26 8.01
CA MET A 102 -0.64 -13.91 6.63
C MET A 102 -1.46 -14.69 5.59
N ASN A 103 -1.94 -15.89 5.93
CA ASN A 103 -2.80 -16.68 5.05
C ASN A 103 -4.11 -15.95 4.75
N VAL A 104 -4.74 -15.37 5.77
CA VAL A 104 -6.00 -14.62 5.61
C VAL A 104 -5.77 -13.37 4.78
N TYR A 105 -4.69 -12.66 5.08
CA TYR A 105 -4.26 -11.51 4.28
C TYR A 105 -4.10 -11.90 2.80
N ALA A 106 -3.37 -12.99 2.52
CA ALA A 106 -3.15 -13.48 1.17
C ALA A 106 -4.46 -13.87 0.45
N TYR A 107 -5.38 -14.58 1.12
CA TYR A 107 -6.67 -14.95 0.52
C TYR A 107 -7.53 -13.73 0.18
N VAL A 108 -7.55 -12.71 1.03
CA VAL A 108 -8.31 -11.48 0.75
C VAL A 108 -7.68 -10.69 -0.39
N GLU A 109 -6.34 -10.66 -0.51
CA GLU A 109 -5.66 -10.00 -1.62
C GLU A 109 -5.85 -10.77 -2.96
N ILE A 110 -5.91 -12.10 -2.92
CA ILE A 110 -6.30 -12.92 -4.08
C ILE A 110 -7.75 -12.61 -4.48
N LEU A 111 -8.67 -12.59 -3.53
CA LEU A 111 -10.07 -12.20 -3.78
C LEU A 111 -10.16 -10.82 -4.43
N ASN A 112 -9.45 -9.82 -3.87
CA ASN A 112 -9.38 -8.47 -4.42
C ASN A 112 -8.89 -8.46 -5.88
N SER A 113 -7.83 -9.22 -6.16
CA SER A 113 -7.25 -9.32 -7.51
C SER A 113 -8.20 -10.01 -8.50
N VAL A 114 -8.85 -11.11 -8.09
CA VAL A 114 -9.83 -11.81 -8.92
C VAL A 114 -11.05 -10.92 -9.20
N LEU A 115 -11.56 -10.22 -8.20
CA LEU A 115 -12.68 -9.30 -8.39
C LEU A 115 -12.32 -8.14 -9.32
N LYS A 116 -11.10 -7.59 -9.24
CA LYS A 116 -10.62 -6.56 -10.18
C LYS A 116 -10.48 -7.10 -11.60
N LEU A 117 -10.02 -8.33 -11.76
CA LEU A 117 -9.96 -8.98 -13.06
C LEU A 117 -11.38 -9.19 -13.64
N LEU A 118 -12.33 -9.59 -12.80
CA LEU A 118 -13.73 -9.73 -13.18
C LEU A 118 -14.32 -8.40 -13.67
N ILE A 119 -13.93 -7.26 -13.08
CA ILE A 119 -14.35 -5.93 -13.55
C ILE A 119 -13.94 -5.73 -15.02
N VAL A 120 -12.70 -6.04 -15.37
CA VAL A 120 -12.20 -5.88 -16.75
C VAL A 120 -13.06 -6.69 -17.72
N TYR A 121 -13.45 -7.91 -17.33
CA TYR A 121 -14.33 -8.75 -18.14
C TYR A 121 -15.75 -8.17 -18.23
N LEU A 122 -16.33 -7.71 -17.11
CA LEU A 122 -17.66 -7.13 -17.07
C LEU A 122 -17.78 -5.83 -17.89
N LEU A 123 -16.69 -5.07 -18.04
CA LEU A 123 -16.67 -3.87 -18.89
C LEU A 123 -16.78 -4.16 -20.40
N THR A 124 -16.61 -5.41 -20.81
CA THR A 124 -16.81 -5.82 -22.20
C THR A 124 -18.28 -6.14 -22.51
N ILE A 125 -19.13 -6.29 -21.49
CA ILE A 125 -20.52 -6.72 -21.63
C ILE A 125 -21.45 -5.49 -21.45
N GLY A 126 -22.33 -5.27 -22.40
CA GLY A 126 -23.39 -4.26 -22.36
C GLY A 126 -23.01 -2.88 -22.90
N ASP A 127 -24.03 -2.04 -23.10
CA ASP A 127 -23.95 -0.69 -23.70
C ASP A 127 -23.93 0.43 -22.64
N PHE A 128 -23.58 0.13 -21.40
CA PHE A 128 -23.46 1.11 -20.33
C PHE A 128 -22.22 2.00 -20.50
N ASP A 129 -22.28 3.20 -19.94
CA ASP A 129 -21.09 4.06 -19.84
C ASP A 129 -20.00 3.33 -19.04
N LYS A 130 -18.96 2.89 -19.77
CA LYS A 130 -17.87 2.08 -19.21
C LYS A 130 -17.14 2.76 -18.06
N LEU A 131 -17.09 4.09 -18.07
CA LEU A 131 -16.40 4.87 -17.05
C LEU A 131 -17.19 4.87 -15.72
N ILE A 132 -18.50 5.07 -15.81
CA ILE A 132 -19.37 5.02 -14.61
C ILE A 132 -19.44 3.59 -14.08
N LEU A 133 -19.65 2.61 -14.97
CA LEU A 133 -19.69 1.19 -14.61
C LEU A 133 -18.40 0.76 -13.90
N TYR A 134 -17.25 1.16 -14.42
CA TYR A 134 -15.97 0.88 -13.80
C TYR A 134 -15.88 1.42 -12.37
N ALA A 135 -16.28 2.68 -12.15
CA ALA A 135 -16.24 3.29 -10.82
C ALA A 135 -17.19 2.62 -9.82
N VAL A 136 -18.40 2.23 -10.27
CA VAL A 136 -19.37 1.48 -9.45
C VAL A 136 -18.82 0.11 -9.07
N LEU A 137 -18.22 -0.62 -10.02
CA LEU A 137 -17.66 -1.94 -9.78
C LEU A 137 -16.44 -1.87 -8.85
N ILE A 138 -15.56 -0.88 -8.99
CA ILE A 138 -14.44 -0.65 -8.06
C ILE A 138 -14.95 -0.35 -6.65
N LEU A 139 -15.99 0.44 -6.50
CA LEU A 139 -16.62 0.69 -5.20
C LEU A 139 -17.19 -0.62 -4.62
N ALA A 140 -17.91 -1.41 -5.42
CA ALA A 140 -18.44 -2.71 -4.99
C ALA A 140 -17.35 -3.66 -4.51
N VAL A 141 -16.23 -3.73 -5.22
CA VAL A 141 -15.05 -4.51 -4.78
C VAL A 141 -14.49 -3.96 -3.47
N SER A 142 -14.35 -2.64 -3.35
CA SER A 142 -13.85 -2.00 -2.11
C SER A 142 -14.75 -2.30 -0.92
N VAL A 143 -16.07 -2.26 -1.09
CA VAL A 143 -17.04 -2.64 -0.05
C VAL A 143 -16.90 -4.12 0.31
N THR A 144 -16.80 -5.00 -0.68
CA THR A 144 -16.69 -6.45 -0.47
C THR A 144 -15.41 -6.78 0.33
N VAL A 145 -14.27 -6.23 -0.07
CA VAL A 145 -12.98 -6.43 0.60
C VAL A 145 -13.03 -5.87 2.03
N MET A 146 -13.55 -4.65 2.21
CA MET A 146 -13.71 -4.04 3.54
C MET A 146 -14.60 -4.91 4.45
N MET A 147 -15.75 -5.38 3.95
CA MET A 147 -16.65 -6.24 4.72
C MET A 147 -15.99 -7.56 5.09
N THR A 148 -15.23 -8.16 4.19
CA THR A 148 -14.49 -9.40 4.46
C THR A 148 -13.49 -9.22 5.59
N TYR A 149 -12.65 -8.17 5.54
CA TYR A 149 -11.71 -7.86 6.61
C TYR A 149 -12.43 -7.58 7.94
N ARG A 150 -13.47 -6.75 7.93
CA ARG A 150 -14.22 -6.38 9.13
C ARG A 150 -14.91 -7.57 9.77
N ILE A 151 -15.64 -8.37 8.99
CA ILE A 151 -16.36 -9.55 9.50
C ILE A 151 -15.37 -10.55 10.06
N TYR A 152 -14.26 -10.80 9.37
CA TYR A 152 -13.23 -11.71 9.85
C TYR A 152 -12.65 -11.22 11.19
N CYS A 153 -12.21 -9.97 11.27
CA CYS A 153 -11.59 -9.43 12.48
C CYS A 153 -12.55 -9.43 13.66
N VAL A 154 -13.78 -8.96 13.48
CA VAL A 154 -14.78 -8.91 14.58
C VAL A 154 -15.14 -10.32 15.09
N ARG A 155 -15.08 -11.35 14.24
CA ARG A 155 -15.37 -12.73 14.66
C ARG A 155 -14.22 -13.43 15.35
N HIS A 156 -12.98 -13.07 15.03
CA HIS A 156 -11.79 -13.81 15.50
C HIS A 156 -10.96 -13.06 16.56
N TYR A 157 -11.09 -11.72 16.64
CA TYR A 157 -10.27 -10.89 17.51
C TYR A 157 -11.14 -10.02 18.41
N SER A 158 -11.01 -10.20 19.72
CA SER A 158 -11.80 -9.47 20.74
C SER A 158 -11.55 -7.96 20.69
N GLU A 159 -10.33 -7.54 20.35
CA GLU A 159 -9.93 -6.15 20.26
C GLU A 159 -10.50 -5.41 19.04
N ALA A 160 -10.95 -6.15 18.02
CA ALA A 160 -11.48 -5.55 16.78
C ALA A 160 -12.90 -4.95 16.93
N HIS A 161 -13.41 -4.89 18.15
CA HIS A 161 -14.65 -4.22 18.49
C HIS A 161 -14.38 -2.74 18.77
N PHE A 162 -14.86 -1.87 17.89
CA PHE A 162 -14.71 -0.43 18.05
C PHE A 162 -15.53 0.07 19.26
N HIS A 163 -14.86 0.84 20.11
CA HIS A 163 -15.49 1.61 21.18
C HIS A 163 -14.89 3.03 21.21
N TRP A 164 -15.68 4.01 21.57
CA TRP A 164 -15.22 5.39 21.57
C TRP A 164 -14.32 5.64 22.77
N VAL A 165 -13.00 5.74 22.54
CA VAL A 165 -12.00 6.03 23.59
C VAL A 165 -11.18 7.23 23.16
N TRP A 166 -11.22 8.29 23.98
CA TRP A 166 -10.39 9.46 23.79
C TRP A 166 -9.21 9.41 24.77
N ASP A 167 -8.22 8.57 24.47
CA ASP A 167 -7.04 8.41 25.32
C ASP A 167 -5.81 9.04 24.65
N LYS A 168 -5.37 10.16 25.21
CA LYS A 168 -4.21 10.89 24.71
C LYS A 168 -2.90 10.09 24.83
N THR A 169 -2.84 9.10 25.73
CA THR A 169 -1.65 8.26 25.94
C THR A 169 -1.40 7.32 24.76
N HIS A 170 -2.44 6.89 24.06
CA HIS A 170 -2.37 6.08 22.85
C HIS A 170 -2.42 6.91 21.57
N LEU A 171 -3.27 7.94 21.51
CA LEU A 171 -3.45 8.79 20.32
C LEU A 171 -2.19 9.59 19.96
N LYS A 172 -1.53 10.23 20.95
CA LYS A 172 -0.38 11.10 20.71
C LYS A 172 0.82 10.34 20.13
N PRO A 173 1.27 9.19 20.69
CA PRO A 173 2.35 8.41 20.09
C PRO A 173 2.03 7.90 18.67
N LEU A 174 0.78 7.42 18.46
CA LEU A 174 0.33 6.92 17.17
C LEU A 174 0.37 8.03 16.11
N LEU A 175 -0.19 9.21 16.40
CA LEU A 175 -0.17 10.36 15.48
C LEU A 175 1.25 10.87 15.24
N SER A 176 2.08 10.97 16.28
CA SER A 176 3.46 11.42 16.14
C SER A 176 4.27 10.47 15.26
N PHE A 177 4.17 9.16 15.52
CA PHE A 177 4.87 8.16 14.71
C PHE A 177 4.36 8.16 13.26
N SER A 178 3.04 8.17 13.06
CA SER A 178 2.44 8.24 11.72
C SER A 178 2.86 9.50 10.95
N GLY A 179 2.98 10.62 11.65
CA GLY A 179 3.45 11.89 11.06
C GLY A 179 4.90 11.82 10.59
N TRP A 180 5.79 11.26 11.41
CA TRP A 180 7.19 11.06 11.02
C TRP A 180 7.36 10.03 9.90
N ASP A 181 6.61 8.94 9.95
CA ASP A 181 6.61 7.92 8.89
C ASP A 181 6.08 8.49 7.57
N LEU A 182 5.02 9.31 7.63
CA LEU A 182 4.50 10.06 6.49
C LEU A 182 5.55 11.01 5.89
N TYR A 183 6.26 11.75 6.74
CA TYR A 183 7.34 12.64 6.30
C TYR A 183 8.46 11.86 5.61
N GLY A 184 8.86 10.72 6.19
CA GLY A 184 9.85 9.82 5.58
C GLY A 184 9.42 9.32 4.20
N ASN A 185 8.21 8.77 4.09
CA ASN A 185 7.67 8.27 2.82
C ASN A 185 7.50 9.39 1.79
N MET A 186 7.07 10.58 2.20
CA MET A 186 6.97 11.75 1.34
C MET A 186 8.34 12.18 0.81
N SER A 187 9.38 12.15 1.63
CA SER A 187 10.75 12.46 1.23
C SER A 187 11.27 11.49 0.15
N VAL A 188 10.97 10.19 0.29
CA VAL A 188 11.29 9.18 -0.74
C VAL A 188 10.55 9.47 -2.05
N MET A 189 9.27 9.83 -1.97
CA MET A 189 8.46 10.15 -3.14
C MET A 189 8.97 11.41 -3.85
N VAL A 190 9.28 12.48 -3.10
CA VAL A 190 9.84 13.71 -3.66
C VAL A 190 11.19 13.47 -4.32
N ARG A 191 12.06 12.66 -3.70
CA ARG A 191 13.33 12.24 -4.30
C ARG A 191 13.09 11.52 -5.63
N GLN A 192 12.17 10.57 -5.69
CA GLN A 192 11.90 9.80 -6.90
C GLN A 192 11.36 10.70 -8.03
N GLN A 193 10.43 11.59 -7.71
CA GLN A 193 9.90 12.54 -8.69
C GLN A 193 10.96 13.56 -9.13
N GLY A 194 11.80 14.00 -8.21
CA GLY A 194 12.94 14.88 -8.52
C GLY A 194 13.92 14.24 -9.48
N ILE A 195 14.27 12.97 -9.27
CA ILE A 195 15.13 12.21 -10.19
C ILE A 195 14.48 12.12 -11.59
N ASN A 196 13.20 11.76 -11.67
CA ASN A 196 12.49 11.67 -12.94
C ASN A 196 12.44 13.03 -13.67
N PHE A 197 12.25 14.11 -12.93
CA PHE A 197 12.27 15.49 -13.48
C PHE A 197 13.65 15.85 -14.04
N LEU A 198 14.72 15.57 -13.29
CA LEU A 198 16.10 15.84 -13.72
C LEU A 198 16.47 14.99 -14.95
N ILE A 199 16.13 13.70 -14.98
CA ILE A 199 16.37 12.84 -16.15
C ILE A 199 15.65 13.39 -17.36
N ASN A 200 14.38 13.79 -17.23
CA ASN A 200 13.64 14.37 -18.35
C ASN A 200 14.27 15.68 -18.84
N MET A 201 14.66 16.56 -17.92
CA MET A 201 15.23 17.87 -18.23
C MET A 201 16.59 17.79 -18.94
N PHE A 202 17.47 16.88 -18.50
CA PHE A 202 18.85 16.81 -19.01
C PHE A 202 19.05 15.76 -20.11
N PHE A 203 18.28 14.69 -20.11
CA PHE A 203 18.44 13.54 -21.02
C PHE A 203 17.24 13.28 -21.94
N GLY A 204 16.13 13.99 -21.68
CA GLY A 204 14.93 13.91 -22.51
C GLY A 204 14.01 12.73 -22.22
N VAL A 205 12.94 12.65 -23.01
CA VAL A 205 11.80 11.76 -22.77
C VAL A 205 12.15 10.27 -22.89
N VAL A 206 13.05 9.91 -23.81
CA VAL A 206 13.44 8.51 -24.06
C VAL A 206 14.16 7.91 -22.86
N PHE A 207 15.11 8.65 -22.28
CA PHE A 207 15.82 8.21 -21.07
C PHE A 207 14.91 8.19 -19.86
N ASN A 208 13.97 9.14 -19.75
CA ASN A 208 12.99 9.14 -18.68
C ASN A 208 12.05 7.92 -18.78
N ALA A 209 11.62 7.54 -19.99
CA ALA A 209 10.84 6.32 -20.20
C ALA A 209 11.65 5.07 -19.81
N ALA A 210 12.92 4.98 -20.23
CA ALA A 210 13.81 3.88 -19.87
C ALA A 210 14.00 3.77 -18.34
N SER A 211 14.22 4.89 -17.65
CA SER A 211 14.33 4.95 -16.18
C SER A 211 13.02 4.53 -15.49
N SER A 212 11.87 4.95 -15.98
CA SER A 212 10.56 4.59 -15.42
C SER A 212 10.27 3.09 -15.57
N ILE A 213 10.60 2.49 -16.70
CA ILE A 213 10.51 1.05 -16.92
C ILE A 213 11.44 0.31 -15.95
N ALA A 214 12.68 0.75 -15.84
CA ALA A 214 13.65 0.16 -14.92
C ALA A 214 13.20 0.24 -13.47
N THR A 215 12.62 1.37 -13.04
CA THR A 215 12.06 1.54 -11.70
C THR A 215 10.87 0.60 -11.47
N THR A 216 10.02 0.38 -12.48
CA THR A 216 8.88 -0.53 -12.38
C THR A 216 9.34 -1.99 -12.20
N VAL A 217 10.29 -2.45 -13.02
CA VAL A 217 10.86 -3.81 -12.90
C VAL A 217 11.55 -3.98 -11.54
N ASN A 218 12.37 -3.00 -11.15
CA ASN A 218 13.02 -3.02 -9.85
C ASN A 218 12.02 -3.09 -8.70
N GLY A 219 10.94 -2.31 -8.76
CA GLY A 219 9.87 -2.32 -7.76
C GLY A 219 9.15 -3.67 -7.66
N MET A 220 8.92 -4.35 -8.77
CA MET A 220 8.34 -5.69 -8.78
C MET A 220 9.27 -6.70 -8.08
N VAL A 221 10.55 -6.69 -8.41
CA VAL A 221 11.54 -7.64 -7.85
C VAL A 221 11.80 -7.36 -6.37
N THR A 222 12.01 -6.10 -6.00
CA THR A 222 12.21 -5.72 -4.60
C THR A 222 10.95 -5.94 -3.75
N GLY A 223 9.77 -5.92 -4.36
CA GLY A 223 8.50 -6.23 -3.71
C GLY A 223 8.49 -7.63 -3.06
N PHE A 224 9.14 -8.63 -3.67
CA PHE A 224 9.26 -9.96 -3.06
C PHE A 224 10.08 -9.91 -1.77
N ALA A 225 11.19 -9.18 -1.76
CA ALA A 225 12.02 -8.99 -0.57
C ALA A 225 11.24 -8.26 0.55
N TYR A 226 10.54 -7.19 0.20
CA TYR A 226 9.71 -6.46 1.16
C TYR A 226 8.58 -7.31 1.74
N ASN A 227 7.92 -8.15 0.94
CA ASN A 227 6.88 -9.06 1.43
C ASN A 227 7.44 -10.06 2.44
N LEU A 228 8.65 -10.57 2.22
CA LEU A 228 9.31 -11.46 3.17
C LEU A 228 9.63 -10.73 4.49
N ILE A 229 10.21 -9.54 4.43
CA ILE A 229 10.49 -8.71 5.60
C ILE A 229 9.20 -8.39 6.38
N GLN A 230 8.11 -8.07 5.68
CA GLN A 230 6.81 -7.80 6.29
C GLN A 230 6.25 -9.01 7.05
N ALA A 231 6.53 -10.24 6.60
CA ALA A 231 6.12 -11.45 7.31
C ALA A 231 6.88 -11.63 8.65
N PHE A 232 8.16 -11.26 8.72
CA PHE A 232 8.96 -11.33 9.95
C PHE A 232 8.69 -10.19 10.92
N ARG A 233 8.27 -9.02 10.43
CA ARG A 233 8.15 -7.79 11.20
C ARG A 233 7.27 -7.92 12.46
N PRO A 234 6.05 -8.51 12.43
CA PRO A 234 5.23 -8.66 13.62
C PRO A 234 5.89 -9.54 14.69
N ALA A 235 6.50 -10.67 14.29
CA ALA A 235 7.18 -11.57 15.22
C ALA A 235 8.35 -10.86 15.93
N ILE A 236 9.18 -10.13 15.19
CA ILE A 236 10.29 -9.33 15.76
C ILE A 236 9.77 -8.30 16.78
N ILE A 237 8.68 -7.60 16.46
CA ILE A 237 8.10 -6.59 17.37
C ILE A 237 7.52 -7.23 18.63
N LYS A 238 6.88 -8.40 18.52
CA LYS A 238 6.35 -9.14 19.67
C LYS A 238 7.46 -9.57 20.63
N GLU A 239 8.54 -10.18 20.12
CA GLU A 239 9.66 -10.61 20.94
C GLU A 239 10.34 -9.42 21.63
N TYR A 240 10.48 -8.29 20.93
CA TYR A 240 10.95 -7.04 21.52
C TYR A 240 10.04 -6.56 22.66
N ALA A 241 8.72 -6.56 22.46
CA ALA A 241 7.75 -6.12 23.44
C ALA A 241 7.68 -7.04 24.67
N ALA A 242 7.92 -8.34 24.47
CA ALA A 242 8.02 -9.35 25.54
C ALA A 242 9.35 -9.31 26.30
N GLY A 243 10.35 -8.54 25.83
CA GLY A 243 11.69 -8.46 26.44
C GLY A 243 12.65 -9.58 26.00
N ASN A 244 12.29 -10.40 25.04
CA ASN A 244 13.08 -11.53 24.54
C ASN A 244 14.10 -11.07 23.48
N ILE A 245 15.07 -10.27 23.90
CA ILE A 245 16.02 -9.61 22.97
C ILE A 245 16.83 -10.61 22.13
N LYS A 246 17.25 -11.74 22.70
CA LYS A 246 18.00 -12.76 21.96
C LYS A 246 17.20 -13.38 20.81
N GLU A 247 15.94 -13.72 21.06
CA GLU A 247 15.07 -14.27 20.02
C GLU A 247 14.79 -13.22 18.94
N MET A 248 14.58 -11.97 19.33
CA MET A 248 14.45 -10.86 18.38
C MET A 248 15.68 -10.73 17.47
N GLU A 249 16.91 -10.77 18.02
CA GLU A 249 18.16 -10.69 17.24
C GLU A 249 18.30 -11.87 16.26
N ILE A 250 17.96 -13.09 16.70
CA ILE A 250 17.95 -14.28 15.82
C ILE A 250 16.95 -14.09 14.68
N MET A 251 15.75 -13.59 14.97
CA MET A 251 14.73 -13.33 13.93
C MET A 251 15.18 -12.27 12.93
N ILE A 252 15.81 -11.19 13.39
CA ILE A 252 16.38 -10.15 12.50
C ILE A 252 17.45 -10.76 11.59
N GLY A 253 18.36 -11.56 12.16
CA GLY A 253 19.40 -12.25 11.39
C GLY A 253 18.83 -13.21 10.35
N ASN A 254 17.79 -13.97 10.72
CA ASN A 254 17.10 -14.88 9.80
C ASN A 254 16.36 -14.10 8.69
N ALA A 255 15.65 -13.03 9.03
CA ALA A 255 14.97 -12.19 8.04
C ALA A 255 15.96 -11.63 7.01
N ALA A 256 17.06 -11.06 7.46
CA ALA A 256 18.11 -10.55 6.57
C ALA A 256 18.70 -11.67 5.70
N LYS A 257 19.09 -12.81 6.31
CA LYS A 257 19.65 -13.96 5.59
C LYS A 257 18.71 -14.47 4.49
N TYR A 258 17.44 -14.74 4.84
CA TYR A 258 16.50 -15.30 3.86
C TYR A 258 16.14 -14.28 2.77
N THR A 259 16.09 -12.99 3.09
CA THR A 259 15.84 -11.94 2.10
C THR A 259 17.00 -11.87 1.10
N VAL A 260 18.23 -11.85 1.57
CA VAL A 260 19.43 -11.83 0.69
C VAL A 260 19.52 -13.11 -0.15
N LEU A 261 19.24 -14.27 0.43
CA LEU A 261 19.24 -15.54 -0.32
C LEU A 261 18.16 -15.55 -1.40
N LEU A 262 16.94 -15.16 -1.07
CA LEU A 262 15.83 -15.08 -2.03
C LEU A 262 16.19 -14.16 -3.20
N PHE A 263 16.69 -12.98 -2.88
CA PHE A 263 17.04 -11.97 -3.87
C PHE A 263 18.24 -12.42 -4.71
N GLY A 264 19.25 -13.01 -4.06
CA GLY A 264 20.43 -13.57 -4.72
C GLY A 264 20.13 -14.73 -5.66
N CYS A 265 19.10 -15.53 -5.38
CA CYS A 265 18.63 -16.58 -6.31
C CYS A 265 17.84 -16.02 -7.49
N MET A 266 17.07 -14.95 -7.28
CA MET A 266 16.23 -14.35 -8.33
C MET A 266 17.00 -13.45 -9.29
N LEU A 267 17.97 -12.69 -8.79
CA LEU A 267 18.69 -11.69 -9.57
C LEU A 267 19.49 -12.23 -10.75
N PRO A 268 20.37 -13.26 -10.61
CA PRO A 268 21.20 -13.72 -11.71
C PRO A 268 20.39 -14.14 -12.93
N PRO A 269 19.40 -15.07 -12.85
CA PRO A 269 18.64 -15.46 -14.03
C PRO A 269 17.87 -14.28 -14.63
N LEU A 270 17.34 -13.38 -13.79
CA LEU A 270 16.60 -12.21 -14.28
C LEU A 270 17.53 -11.23 -15.03
N ILE A 271 18.75 -10.97 -14.53
CA ILE A 271 19.71 -10.06 -15.19
C ILE A 271 20.14 -10.61 -16.55
N PHE A 272 20.33 -11.93 -16.65
CA PHE A 272 20.73 -12.57 -17.91
C PHE A 272 19.58 -12.55 -18.94
N GLU A 273 18.37 -12.92 -18.52
CA GLU A 273 17.19 -13.01 -19.39
C GLU A 273 16.43 -11.68 -19.54
N LEU A 274 16.93 -10.60 -18.94
CA LEU A 274 16.24 -9.31 -18.92
C LEU A 274 15.87 -8.78 -20.33
N PRO A 275 16.73 -8.89 -21.36
CA PRO A 275 16.36 -8.46 -22.71
C PRO A 275 15.13 -9.20 -23.23
N PHE A 276 15.09 -10.53 -23.08
CA PHE A 276 13.96 -11.36 -23.49
C PHE A 276 12.68 -11.02 -22.72
N VAL A 277 12.79 -10.89 -21.39
CA VAL A 277 11.63 -10.53 -20.53
C VAL A 277 11.07 -9.16 -20.92
N MET A 278 11.93 -8.17 -21.20
CA MET A 278 11.48 -6.85 -21.61
C MET A 278 10.84 -6.84 -22.99
N GLU A 279 11.40 -7.58 -23.94
CA GLU A 279 10.83 -7.71 -25.28
C GLU A 279 9.47 -8.38 -25.25
N LEU A 280 9.31 -9.45 -24.46
CA LEU A 280 8.03 -10.15 -24.26
C LEU A 280 6.98 -9.24 -23.61
N TRP A 281 7.38 -8.39 -22.69
CA TRP A 281 6.45 -7.52 -21.94
C TRP A 281 6.06 -6.25 -22.73
N LEU A 282 7.04 -5.58 -23.33
CA LEU A 282 6.84 -4.26 -23.96
C LEU A 282 6.71 -4.32 -25.49
N GLY A 283 7.16 -5.39 -26.11
CA GLY A 283 7.28 -5.51 -27.57
C GLY A 283 8.36 -4.59 -28.14
N ASN A 284 8.28 -3.28 -27.87
CA ASN A 284 9.29 -2.27 -28.23
C ASN A 284 10.01 -1.79 -26.97
N VAL A 285 11.28 -2.17 -26.83
CA VAL A 285 12.10 -1.81 -25.66
C VAL A 285 12.83 -0.50 -25.92
N PRO A 286 12.63 0.55 -25.09
CA PRO A 286 13.38 1.80 -25.25
C PRO A 286 14.88 1.59 -25.13
N GLU A 287 15.63 2.40 -25.89
CA GLU A 287 17.09 2.40 -25.82
C GLU A 287 17.54 2.61 -24.35
N LYS A 288 18.56 1.84 -23.92
CA LYS A 288 19.11 1.87 -22.55
C LYS A 288 18.19 1.35 -21.42
N ALA A 289 16.95 0.94 -21.67
CA ALA A 289 16.05 0.43 -20.63
C ALA A 289 16.63 -0.81 -19.93
N VAL A 290 17.24 -1.72 -20.68
CA VAL A 290 17.89 -2.94 -20.17
C VAL A 290 19.07 -2.58 -19.26
N ASP A 291 19.93 -1.63 -19.67
CA ASP A 291 21.10 -1.19 -18.92
C ASP A 291 20.66 -0.53 -17.58
N PHE A 292 19.66 0.37 -17.63
CA PHE A 292 19.08 0.98 -16.42
C PHE A 292 18.50 -0.07 -15.46
N CYS A 293 17.78 -1.06 -15.98
CA CYS A 293 17.24 -2.15 -15.17
C CYS A 293 18.35 -2.95 -14.49
N ARG A 294 19.37 -3.37 -15.22
CA ARG A 294 20.51 -4.13 -14.66
C ARG A 294 21.17 -3.35 -13.52
N LEU A 295 21.46 -2.07 -13.76
CA LEU A 295 22.09 -1.22 -12.74
C LEU A 295 21.22 -1.06 -11.48
N LEU A 296 19.90 -0.82 -11.64
CA LEU A 296 18.98 -0.66 -10.52
C LEU A 296 18.82 -1.97 -9.74
N LEU A 297 18.72 -3.12 -10.41
CA LEU A 297 18.61 -4.43 -9.77
C LEU A 297 19.88 -4.76 -8.97
N ILE A 298 21.07 -4.50 -9.52
CA ILE A 298 22.33 -4.68 -8.80
C ILE A 298 22.41 -3.72 -7.60
N ALA A 299 22.04 -2.43 -7.79
CA ALA A 299 22.03 -1.46 -6.70
C ALA A 299 21.05 -1.85 -5.58
N SER A 300 19.95 -2.49 -5.90
CA SER A 300 18.95 -2.94 -4.92
C SER A 300 19.47 -4.03 -4.00
N LEU A 301 20.41 -4.87 -4.45
CA LEU A 301 21.05 -5.89 -3.61
C LEU A 301 21.79 -5.27 -2.41
N PHE A 302 22.29 -4.06 -2.57
CA PHE A 302 23.03 -3.34 -1.51
C PHE A 302 22.10 -2.45 -0.64
N ASN A 303 20.82 -2.34 -1.00
CA ASN A 303 19.81 -1.54 -0.28
C ASN A 303 18.81 -2.40 0.48
N LEU A 304 18.94 -3.71 0.46
CA LEU A 304 18.16 -4.66 1.25
C LEU A 304 18.74 -4.82 2.64
#